data_db596c2c497f19c1b26462c1f2b4dd2d
#
_entry.id   db596c2c497f19c1b26462c1f2b4dd2d
#
_cell.length_a   1.000
_cell.length_b   1.000
_cell.length_c   1.000
_cell.angle_alpha   90.00
_cell.angle_beta   90.00
_cell.angle_gamma   90.00
#
_symmetry.space_group_name_H-M   'P 1'
#
loop_
_entity.id
_entity.type
_entity.pdbx_description
1 polymer ?
#
loop_
_entity_poly.entity_id
_entity_poly.type
_entity_poly.pdbx_seq_one_letter_code
_entity_poly.pdbx_strand_id
1 'polypeptide(L)'
;MVHVSVVSPKGGVGKTMLALQLAASFARDGLRTCLVDHDPQGSALVFGKIAQRAGVELPFVPTNARVSGFDVYIHDHPPGLQEAYPSRIAVVPTLLDPPSFLIHRRGLRHLEERGLVVAPVACRYRSDRKQQRDLVAAHFLDRPVVKDRDVYPTCYGRGLTVVDARGIPHLAKAQNEIALLRAAVDAAITQLPLSP
;
A
#
# COMPACT_ATOMS: atom_id res chain seq x y z
N MET A 1 -16.61 -9.55 -1.86
CA MET A 1 -15.80 -8.64 -2.68
C MET A 1 -15.17 -7.62 -1.75
N VAL A 2 -13.86 -7.46 -1.78
CA VAL A 2 -13.10 -6.57 -0.89
C VAL A 2 -12.55 -5.38 -1.68
N HIS A 3 -12.72 -4.17 -1.14
CA HIS A 3 -12.10 -2.95 -1.67
C HIS A 3 -11.16 -2.35 -0.61
N VAL A 4 -9.95 -1.97 -1.01
CA VAL A 4 -8.94 -1.32 -0.15
C VAL A 4 -8.39 -0.10 -0.88
N SER A 5 -8.49 1.07 -0.27
CA SER A 5 -7.93 2.32 -0.81
C SER A 5 -6.57 2.62 -0.17
N VAL A 6 -5.56 2.93 -0.98
CA VAL A 6 -4.27 3.43 -0.50
C VAL A 6 -4.24 4.93 -0.70
N VAL A 7 -4.30 5.67 0.38
CA VAL A 7 -4.53 7.12 0.39
C VAL A 7 -3.51 7.84 1.27
N SER A 8 -3.14 9.05 0.91
CA SER A 8 -2.34 9.91 1.79
C SER A 8 -2.54 11.37 1.41
N PRO A 9 -2.63 12.27 2.39
CA PRO A 9 -2.70 13.71 2.13
C PRO A 9 -1.43 14.27 1.47
N LYS A 10 -0.31 13.49 1.49
CA LYS A 10 0.99 13.91 0.95
C LYS A 10 1.45 13.03 -0.22
N GLY A 11 2.11 13.64 -1.20
CA GLY A 11 2.79 12.93 -2.30
C GLY A 11 4.11 12.29 -1.86
N GLY A 12 4.60 11.30 -2.63
CA GLY A 12 5.93 10.68 -2.44
C GLY A 12 6.08 9.77 -1.23
N VAL A 13 5.01 9.44 -0.52
CA VAL A 13 5.02 8.61 0.70
C VAL A 13 5.07 7.10 0.45
N GLY A 14 4.93 6.66 -0.81
CA GLY A 14 4.99 5.24 -1.18
C GLY A 14 3.63 4.58 -1.44
N LYS A 15 2.55 5.34 -1.73
CA LYS A 15 1.21 4.79 -2.03
C LYS A 15 1.23 3.70 -3.08
N THR A 16 1.68 4.03 -4.30
CA THR A 16 1.74 3.09 -5.42
C THR A 16 2.58 1.86 -5.09
N MET A 17 3.71 2.03 -4.41
CA MET A 17 4.54 0.90 -3.99
C MET A 17 3.73 -0.04 -3.09
N LEU A 18 3.05 0.47 -2.06
CA LEU A 18 2.22 -0.35 -1.16
C LEU A 18 1.03 -0.99 -1.89
N ALA A 19 0.38 -0.25 -2.79
CA ALA A 19 -0.74 -0.76 -3.60
C ALA A 19 -0.32 -1.97 -4.45
N LEU A 20 0.85 -1.90 -5.11
CA LEU A 20 1.43 -3.01 -5.88
C LEU A 20 1.72 -4.23 -4.99
N GLN A 21 2.33 -4.02 -3.82
CA GLN A 21 2.65 -5.12 -2.91
C GLN A 21 1.40 -5.77 -2.33
N LEU A 22 0.38 -4.99 -1.98
CA LEU A 22 -0.90 -5.52 -1.49
C LEU A 22 -1.62 -6.30 -2.59
N ALA A 23 -1.68 -5.78 -3.82
CA ALA A 23 -2.30 -6.49 -4.93
C ALA A 23 -1.64 -7.86 -5.18
N ALA A 24 -0.31 -7.91 -5.20
CA ALA A 24 0.43 -9.17 -5.33
C ALA A 24 0.19 -10.11 -4.14
N SER A 25 0.11 -9.56 -2.92
CA SER A 25 -0.11 -10.36 -1.71
C SER A 25 -1.49 -11.04 -1.72
N PHE A 26 -2.55 -10.33 -2.13
CA PHE A 26 -3.89 -10.92 -2.26
C PHE A 26 -3.95 -11.94 -3.39
N ALA A 27 -3.35 -11.65 -4.53
CA ALA A 27 -3.31 -12.56 -5.67
C ALA A 27 -2.55 -13.86 -5.35
N ARG A 28 -1.50 -13.79 -4.54
CA ARG A 28 -0.73 -14.97 -4.09
C ARG A 28 -1.58 -15.94 -3.26
N ASP A 29 -2.60 -15.44 -2.57
CA ASP A 29 -3.57 -16.27 -1.83
C ASP A 29 -4.67 -16.87 -2.74
N GLY A 30 -4.52 -16.74 -4.07
CA GLY A 30 -5.44 -17.27 -5.06
C GLY A 30 -6.65 -16.37 -5.34
N LEU A 31 -6.70 -15.16 -4.81
CA LEU A 31 -7.79 -14.21 -5.03
C LEU A 31 -7.58 -13.45 -6.34
N ARG A 32 -8.61 -13.42 -7.20
CA ARG A 32 -8.58 -12.59 -8.42
C ARG A 32 -8.50 -11.13 -8.00
N THR A 33 -7.35 -10.50 -8.24
CA THR A 33 -7.05 -9.16 -7.73
C THR A 33 -6.87 -8.16 -8.85
N CYS A 34 -7.51 -6.99 -8.69
CA CYS A 34 -7.37 -5.84 -9.56
C CYS A 34 -6.72 -4.68 -8.80
N LEU A 35 -5.75 -4.01 -9.41
CA LEU A 35 -5.17 -2.76 -8.94
C LEU A 35 -5.69 -1.61 -9.81
N VAL A 36 -6.54 -0.77 -9.24
CA VAL A 36 -7.15 0.38 -9.95
C VAL A 36 -6.31 1.62 -9.66
N ASP A 37 -5.68 2.14 -10.69
CA ASP A 37 -4.85 3.36 -10.64
C ASP A 37 -5.73 4.59 -10.89
N HIS A 38 -5.95 5.39 -9.85
CA HIS A 38 -6.70 6.65 -9.90
C HIS A 38 -5.78 7.87 -10.03
N ASP A 39 -4.44 7.68 -9.95
CA ASP A 39 -3.50 8.79 -10.10
C ASP A 39 -3.29 9.11 -11.59
N PRO A 40 -3.51 10.36 -12.02
CA PRO A 40 -3.24 10.76 -13.40
C PRO A 40 -1.80 10.50 -13.87
N GLN A 41 -0.84 10.38 -12.95
CA GLN A 41 0.53 9.99 -13.28
C GLN A 41 0.66 8.53 -13.71
N GLY A 42 -0.29 7.67 -13.36
CA GLY A 42 -0.38 6.30 -13.85
C GLY A 42 0.78 5.40 -13.44
N SER A 43 1.36 5.59 -12.25
CA SER A 43 2.56 4.86 -11.82
C SER A 43 2.35 3.35 -11.71
N ALA A 44 1.14 2.89 -11.34
CA ALA A 44 0.83 1.47 -11.31
C ALA A 44 0.67 0.88 -12.72
N LEU A 45 0.13 1.66 -13.67
CA LEU A 45 0.06 1.26 -15.08
C LEU A 45 1.44 1.20 -15.74
N VAL A 46 2.33 2.15 -15.39
CA VAL A 46 3.74 2.12 -15.84
C VAL A 46 4.43 0.86 -15.35
N PHE A 47 4.21 0.45 -14.10
CA PHE A 47 4.72 -0.81 -13.58
C PHE A 47 4.23 -2.02 -14.41
N GLY A 48 2.95 -2.07 -14.77
CA GLY A 48 2.39 -3.11 -15.64
C GLY A 48 3.11 -3.20 -16.99
N LYS A 49 3.42 -2.03 -17.60
CA LYS A 49 4.20 -1.98 -18.86
C LYS A 49 5.65 -2.44 -18.68
N ILE A 50 6.28 -2.15 -17.53
CA ILE A 50 7.63 -2.64 -17.22
C ILE A 50 7.61 -4.17 -17.11
N ALA A 51 6.66 -4.74 -16.36
CA ALA A 51 6.49 -6.18 -16.23
C ALA A 51 6.30 -6.86 -17.57
N GLN A 52 5.40 -6.34 -18.41
CA GLN A 52 5.15 -6.85 -19.76
C GLN A 52 6.42 -6.86 -20.62
N ARG A 53 7.19 -5.77 -20.62
CA ARG A 53 8.46 -5.67 -21.37
C ARG A 53 9.54 -6.63 -20.84
N ALA A 54 9.50 -6.94 -19.55
CA ALA A 54 10.40 -7.89 -18.92
C ALA A 54 9.95 -9.35 -19.06
N GLY A 55 8.82 -9.62 -19.73
CA GLY A 55 8.24 -10.95 -19.85
C GLY A 55 7.70 -11.51 -18.52
N VAL A 56 7.37 -10.63 -17.58
CA VAL A 56 6.83 -11.00 -16.28
C VAL A 56 5.31 -10.96 -16.34
N GLU A 57 4.68 -12.09 -16.07
CA GLU A 57 3.24 -12.18 -15.88
C GLU A 57 2.89 -11.76 -14.45
N LEU A 58 2.08 -10.68 -14.32
CA LEU A 58 1.65 -10.20 -13.03
C LEU A 58 0.50 -11.07 -12.50
N PRO A 59 0.49 -11.42 -11.20
CA PRO A 59 -0.60 -12.20 -10.61
C PRO A 59 -1.88 -11.38 -10.38
N PHE A 60 -1.87 -10.07 -10.69
CA PHE A 60 -2.99 -9.15 -10.58
C PHE A 60 -3.09 -8.27 -11.84
N VAL A 61 -4.25 -7.63 -12.04
CA VAL A 61 -4.51 -6.79 -13.22
C VAL A 61 -4.41 -5.30 -12.85
N PRO A 62 -3.36 -4.57 -13.29
CA PRO A 62 -3.33 -3.11 -13.16
C PRO A 62 -4.18 -2.46 -14.25
N THR A 63 -5.06 -1.52 -13.86
CA THR A 63 -5.97 -0.81 -14.78
C THR A 63 -6.35 0.57 -14.23
N ASN A 64 -6.80 1.47 -15.11
CA ASN A 64 -7.50 2.70 -14.74
C ASN A 64 -8.96 2.70 -15.20
N ALA A 65 -9.41 1.59 -15.78
CA ALA A 65 -10.79 1.42 -16.24
C ALA A 65 -11.67 0.84 -15.11
N ARG A 66 -12.99 1.06 -15.25
CA ARG A 66 -13.98 0.31 -14.45
C ARG A 66 -14.03 -1.13 -14.95
N VAL A 67 -13.73 -2.06 -14.06
CA VAL A 67 -13.78 -3.49 -14.31
C VAL A 67 -14.55 -4.20 -13.21
N SER A 68 -15.09 -5.37 -13.51
CA SER A 68 -15.79 -6.23 -12.56
C SER A 68 -15.25 -7.66 -12.62
N GLY A 69 -15.67 -8.51 -11.69
CA GLY A 69 -15.32 -9.93 -11.71
C GLY A 69 -14.07 -10.28 -10.90
N PHE A 70 -13.58 -9.37 -10.05
CA PHE A 70 -12.48 -9.61 -9.14
C PHE A 70 -12.99 -9.81 -7.70
N ASP A 71 -12.23 -10.53 -6.92
CA ASP A 71 -12.53 -10.78 -5.50
C ASP A 71 -11.99 -9.63 -4.63
N VAL A 72 -10.89 -9.00 -5.09
CA VAL A 72 -10.22 -7.88 -4.40
C VAL A 72 -9.90 -6.75 -5.38
N TYR A 73 -10.19 -5.52 -4.95
CA TYR A 73 -9.82 -4.29 -5.63
C TYR A 73 -8.92 -3.45 -4.72
N ILE A 74 -7.70 -3.19 -5.16
CA ILE A 74 -6.79 -2.25 -4.52
C ILE A 74 -6.85 -0.94 -5.31
N HIS A 75 -7.11 0.18 -4.63
CA HIS A 75 -7.24 1.48 -5.26
C HIS A 75 -6.04 2.35 -4.90
N ASP A 76 -5.20 2.68 -5.87
CA ASP A 76 -4.10 3.63 -5.71
C ASP A 76 -4.58 5.04 -6.03
N HIS A 77 -4.63 5.92 -5.02
CA HIS A 77 -5.16 7.27 -5.14
C HIS A 77 -4.07 8.32 -5.35
N PRO A 78 -4.38 9.44 -6.03
CA PRO A 78 -3.47 10.58 -6.12
C PRO A 78 -3.16 11.18 -4.73
N PRO A 79 -2.16 12.07 -4.62
CA PRO A 79 -1.94 12.83 -3.39
C PRO A 79 -3.14 13.70 -3.02
N GLY A 80 -3.37 13.89 -1.73
CA GLY A 80 -4.53 14.59 -1.21
C GLY A 80 -5.62 13.64 -0.74
N LEU A 81 -6.57 14.17 0.04
CA LEU A 81 -7.75 13.42 0.46
C LEU A 81 -8.89 13.69 -0.54
N GLN A 82 -9.61 12.64 -0.91
CA GLN A 82 -10.73 12.71 -1.84
C GLN A 82 -12.05 12.90 -1.10
N GLU A 83 -13.06 13.42 -1.78
CA GLU A 83 -14.42 13.56 -1.23
C GLU A 83 -15.09 12.20 -0.99
N ALA A 84 -14.79 11.20 -1.80
CA ALA A 84 -15.30 9.84 -1.64
C ALA A 84 -14.27 8.79 -2.03
N TYR A 85 -14.39 7.62 -1.42
CA TYR A 85 -13.55 6.46 -1.72
C TYR A 85 -14.43 5.26 -2.09
N PRO A 86 -14.01 4.40 -3.03
CA PRO A 86 -14.74 3.19 -3.37
C PRO A 86 -14.64 2.09 -2.29
N SER A 87 -13.91 2.35 -1.21
CA SER A 87 -13.61 1.43 -0.12
C SER A 87 -13.95 2.05 1.23
N ARG A 88 -14.31 1.21 2.18
CA ARG A 88 -14.41 1.58 3.61
C ARG A 88 -13.09 1.32 4.37
N ILE A 89 -12.07 0.79 3.71
CA ILE A 89 -10.73 0.54 4.28
C ILE A 89 -9.74 1.47 3.62
N ALA A 90 -8.97 2.18 4.42
CA ALA A 90 -7.93 3.09 3.97
C ALA A 90 -6.56 2.69 4.55
N VAL A 91 -5.65 2.25 3.69
CA VAL A 91 -4.22 2.14 4.03
C VAL A 91 -3.60 3.51 3.88
N VAL A 92 -2.99 4.02 4.95
CA VAL A 92 -2.54 5.42 5.01
C VAL A 92 -1.03 5.49 5.29
N PRO A 93 -0.20 5.49 4.23
CA PRO A 93 1.25 5.63 4.39
C PRO A 93 1.66 7.04 4.81
N THR A 94 2.72 7.12 5.63
CA THR A 94 3.38 8.36 6.02
C THR A 94 4.89 8.24 6.04
N LEU A 95 5.57 9.37 5.84
CA LEU A 95 6.99 9.52 6.14
C LEU A 95 7.18 9.86 7.63
N LEU A 96 8.32 9.45 8.18
CA LEU A 96 8.67 9.65 9.60
C LEU A 96 9.49 10.94 9.80
N ASP A 97 9.01 12.05 9.25
CA ASP A 97 9.44 13.40 9.58
C ASP A 97 8.29 14.18 10.24
N PRO A 98 8.55 15.13 11.15
CA PRO A 98 7.50 15.79 11.92
C PRO A 98 6.42 16.47 11.07
N PRO A 99 6.72 17.24 10.01
CA PRO A 99 5.70 17.84 9.18
C PRO A 99 4.80 16.82 8.49
N SER A 100 5.39 15.74 7.92
CA SER A 100 4.62 14.67 7.28
C SER A 100 3.74 13.94 8.27
N PHE A 101 4.25 13.66 9.47
CA PHE A 101 3.52 12.96 10.50
C PHE A 101 2.34 13.77 11.06
N LEU A 102 2.50 15.08 11.24
CA LEU A 102 1.40 15.96 11.66
C LEU A 102 0.26 16.00 10.63
N ILE A 103 0.60 16.10 9.34
CA ILE A 103 -0.37 16.07 8.24
C ILE A 103 -1.07 14.69 8.21
N HIS A 104 -0.31 13.62 8.37
CA HIS A 104 -0.85 12.26 8.44
C HIS A 104 -1.86 12.09 9.57
N ARG A 105 -1.54 12.54 10.80
CA ARG A 105 -2.46 12.46 11.95
C ARG A 105 -3.79 13.19 11.71
N ARG A 106 -3.74 14.35 11.05
CA ARG A 106 -4.96 15.09 10.66
C ARG A 106 -5.74 14.30 9.62
N GLY A 107 -5.05 13.71 8.63
CA GLY A 107 -5.65 12.88 7.60
C GLY A 107 -6.33 11.63 8.17
N LEU A 108 -5.70 10.95 9.15
CA LEU A 108 -6.33 9.79 9.80
C LEU A 108 -7.66 10.16 10.45
N ARG A 109 -7.69 11.21 11.30
CA ARG A 109 -8.93 11.67 11.94
C ARG A 109 -10.02 11.97 10.91
N HIS A 110 -9.68 12.69 9.85
CA HIS A 110 -10.63 13.03 8.80
C HIS A 110 -11.21 11.77 8.12
N LEU A 111 -10.41 10.74 7.87
CA LEU A 111 -10.88 9.49 7.28
C LEU A 111 -11.76 8.70 8.27
N GLU A 112 -11.38 8.64 9.55
CA GLU A 112 -12.14 7.99 10.63
C GLU A 112 -13.49 8.66 10.85
N GLU A 113 -13.53 10.00 10.91
CA GLU A 113 -14.79 10.79 11.00
C GLU A 113 -15.75 10.53 9.84
N ARG A 114 -15.23 10.09 8.70
CA ARG A 114 -16.01 9.67 7.52
C ARG A 114 -16.35 8.18 7.49
N GLY A 115 -16.09 7.49 8.57
CA GLY A 115 -16.45 6.07 8.75
C GLY A 115 -15.54 5.08 8.02
N LEU A 116 -14.30 5.49 7.64
CA LEU A 116 -13.34 4.55 7.12
C LEU A 116 -12.57 3.87 8.25
N VAL A 117 -12.33 2.57 8.10
CA VAL A 117 -11.36 1.82 8.93
C VAL A 117 -9.98 2.12 8.39
N VAL A 118 -9.11 2.72 9.20
CA VAL A 118 -7.78 3.15 8.77
C VAL A 118 -6.70 2.16 9.20
N ALA A 119 -5.77 1.88 8.29
CA ALA A 119 -4.55 1.11 8.54
C ALA A 119 -3.33 2.02 8.30
N PRO A 120 -2.82 2.71 9.34
CA PRO A 120 -1.65 3.57 9.24
C PRO A 120 -0.39 2.76 9.00
N VAL A 121 0.50 3.26 8.12
CA VAL A 121 1.77 2.60 7.77
C VAL A 121 2.91 3.60 7.80
N ALA A 122 3.96 3.31 8.56
CA ALA A 122 5.20 4.07 8.48
C ALA A 122 6.01 3.62 7.26
N CYS A 123 6.42 4.55 6.40
CA CYS A 123 7.18 4.26 5.20
C CYS A 123 8.56 4.92 5.21
N ARG A 124 9.51 4.32 4.49
CA ARG A 124 10.91 4.76 4.38
C ARG A 124 11.57 4.93 5.74
N TYR A 125 11.28 4.01 6.66
CA TYR A 125 11.90 4.01 7.98
C TYR A 125 13.39 3.69 7.91
N ARG A 126 14.17 4.55 8.55
CA ARG A 126 15.60 4.41 8.71
C ARG A 126 15.95 4.30 10.18
N SER A 127 16.39 3.13 10.61
CA SER A 127 16.68 2.83 12.02
C SER A 127 17.93 3.55 12.56
N ASP A 128 18.79 4.10 11.69
CA ASP A 128 19.92 4.97 12.05
C ASP A 128 19.48 6.38 12.50
N ARG A 129 18.25 6.80 12.17
CA ARG A 129 17.72 8.12 12.52
C ARG A 129 16.96 8.10 13.85
N LYS A 130 17.51 8.74 14.90
CA LYS A 130 16.90 8.80 16.22
C LYS A 130 15.45 9.27 16.20
N GLN A 131 15.18 10.38 15.54
CA GLN A 131 13.83 10.97 15.44
C GLN A 131 12.80 9.99 14.84
N GLN A 132 13.19 9.19 13.84
CA GLN A 132 12.30 8.19 13.26
C GLN A 132 12.07 7.02 14.23
N ARG A 133 13.10 6.58 14.99
CA ARG A 133 12.92 5.57 16.03
C ARG A 133 11.93 6.03 17.10
N ASP A 134 12.07 7.29 17.56
CA ASP A 134 11.17 7.85 18.56
C ASP A 134 9.72 7.91 18.08
N LEU A 135 9.49 8.32 16.82
CA LEU A 135 8.15 8.31 16.20
C LEU A 135 7.58 6.89 16.04
N VAL A 136 8.40 5.92 15.64
CA VAL A 136 7.96 4.51 15.54
C VAL A 136 7.60 3.96 16.91
N ALA A 137 8.45 4.17 17.91
CA ALA A 137 8.19 3.72 19.27
C ALA A 137 6.93 4.34 19.89
N ALA A 138 6.64 5.61 19.57
CA ALA A 138 5.47 6.30 20.12
C ALA A 138 4.15 5.98 19.38
N HIS A 139 4.19 5.60 18.09
CA HIS A 139 2.99 5.59 17.25
C HIS A 139 2.81 4.36 16.36
N PHE A 140 3.82 3.49 16.22
CA PHE A 140 3.80 2.35 15.28
C PHE A 140 4.26 1.02 15.91
N LEU A 141 4.18 0.86 17.25
CA LEU A 141 4.59 -0.40 17.91
C LEU A 141 3.81 -1.62 17.35
N ASP A 142 2.49 -1.46 17.20
CA ASP A 142 1.59 -2.51 16.72
C ASP A 142 1.10 -2.24 15.28
N ARG A 143 1.85 -1.48 14.50
CA ARG A 143 1.47 -1.05 13.16
C ARG A 143 2.57 -1.37 12.16
N PRO A 144 2.23 -1.57 10.88
CA PRO A 144 3.23 -1.86 9.85
C PRO A 144 4.27 -0.75 9.70
N VAL A 145 5.54 -1.16 9.63
CA VAL A 145 6.67 -0.28 9.37
C VAL A 145 7.46 -0.84 8.17
N VAL A 146 7.47 -0.09 7.08
CA VAL A 146 8.21 -0.42 5.87
C VAL A 146 9.49 0.40 5.83
N LYS A 147 10.64 -0.29 5.84
CA LYS A 147 11.96 0.35 5.85
C LYS A 147 12.32 0.93 4.48
N ASP A 148 13.23 1.88 4.50
CA ASP A 148 13.89 2.39 3.30
C ASP A 148 14.88 1.33 2.79
N ARG A 149 14.52 0.62 1.71
CA ARG A 149 15.29 -0.50 1.16
C ARG A 149 15.40 -0.41 -0.35
N ASP A 150 16.59 -0.63 -0.87
CA ASP A 150 16.85 -0.68 -2.32
C ASP A 150 16.14 -1.83 -3.04
N VAL A 151 15.69 -2.86 -2.30
CA VAL A 151 14.96 -3.98 -2.89
C VAL A 151 13.63 -3.56 -3.53
N TYR A 152 12.94 -2.55 -2.99
CA TYR A 152 11.69 -2.07 -3.57
C TYR A 152 11.87 -1.43 -4.95
N PRO A 153 12.75 -0.42 -5.15
CA PRO A 153 13.00 0.12 -6.48
C PRO A 153 13.67 -0.90 -7.41
N THR A 154 14.50 -1.80 -6.89
CA THR A 154 15.11 -2.89 -7.68
C THR A 154 14.05 -3.83 -8.25
N CYS A 155 13.09 -4.26 -7.44
CA CYS A 155 11.98 -5.09 -7.91
C CYS A 155 11.11 -4.32 -8.90
N TYR A 156 10.73 -3.08 -8.59
CA TYR A 156 9.93 -2.24 -9.48
C TYR A 156 10.55 -2.13 -10.88
N GLY A 157 11.85 -1.83 -10.97
CA GLY A 157 12.56 -1.70 -12.23
C GLY A 157 12.64 -3.01 -13.05
N ARG A 158 12.40 -4.15 -12.42
CA ARG A 158 12.33 -5.48 -13.05
C ARG A 158 10.89 -5.95 -13.34
N GLY A 159 9.89 -5.12 -13.07
CA GLY A 159 8.48 -5.50 -13.17
C GLY A 159 8.05 -6.56 -12.15
N LEU A 160 8.74 -6.64 -11.01
CA LEU A 160 8.46 -7.58 -9.93
C LEU A 160 8.00 -6.85 -8.68
N THR A 161 7.10 -7.45 -7.91
CA THR A 161 6.87 -7.06 -6.52
C THR A 161 7.86 -7.79 -5.61
N VAL A 162 8.08 -7.32 -4.38
CA VAL A 162 8.89 -8.08 -3.42
C VAL A 162 8.21 -9.40 -3.03
N VAL A 163 6.89 -9.46 -3.16
CA VAL A 163 6.09 -10.67 -2.86
C VAL A 163 6.44 -11.80 -3.84
N ASP A 164 6.59 -11.48 -5.13
CA ASP A 164 6.83 -12.45 -6.20
C ASP A 164 8.31 -12.68 -6.49
N ALA A 165 9.15 -11.72 -6.14
CA ALA A 165 10.59 -11.76 -6.41
C ALA A 165 11.28 -12.97 -5.75
N ARG A 166 12.38 -13.42 -6.36
CA ARG A 166 13.27 -14.46 -5.87
C ARG A 166 14.73 -14.05 -6.11
N GLY A 167 15.63 -14.56 -5.28
CA GLY A 167 17.08 -14.42 -5.49
C GLY A 167 17.63 -13.00 -5.38
N ILE A 168 16.90 -12.06 -4.78
CA ILE A 168 17.36 -10.69 -4.56
C ILE A 168 17.87 -10.56 -3.11
N PRO A 169 19.03 -9.94 -2.87
CA PRO A 169 19.54 -9.72 -1.52
C PRO A 169 18.53 -8.95 -0.64
N HIS A 170 18.46 -9.29 0.64
CA HIS A 170 17.58 -8.69 1.65
C HIS A 170 16.06 -8.78 1.38
N LEU A 171 15.65 -9.59 0.40
CA LEU A 171 14.25 -9.76 0.00
C LEU A 171 13.35 -10.25 1.15
N ALA A 172 13.79 -11.26 1.92
CA ALA A 172 13.00 -11.85 3.00
C ALA A 172 12.54 -10.82 4.05
N LYS A 173 13.39 -9.82 4.34
CA LYS A 173 13.04 -8.75 5.29
C LYS A 173 11.93 -7.84 4.72
N ALA A 174 11.97 -7.52 3.43
CA ALA A 174 10.93 -6.74 2.77
C ALA A 174 9.63 -7.55 2.65
N GLN A 175 9.71 -8.84 2.31
CA GLN A 175 8.55 -9.73 2.28
C GLN A 175 7.85 -9.79 3.63
N ASN A 176 8.60 -9.88 4.74
CA ASN A 176 8.03 -9.87 6.08
C ASN A 176 7.34 -8.53 6.42
N GLU A 177 7.92 -7.39 6.01
CA GLU A 177 7.29 -6.07 6.18
C GLU A 177 5.94 -5.99 5.44
N ILE A 178 5.87 -6.54 4.23
CA ILE A 178 4.62 -6.59 3.46
C ILE A 178 3.62 -7.60 4.06
N ALA A 179 4.08 -8.72 4.60
CA ALA A 179 3.20 -9.65 5.32
C ALA A 179 2.55 -9.00 6.55
N LEU A 180 3.29 -8.19 7.30
CA LEU A 180 2.73 -7.41 8.41
C LEU A 180 1.73 -6.35 7.95
N LEU A 181 2.02 -5.67 6.83
CA LEU A 181 1.07 -4.75 6.21
C LEU A 181 -0.22 -5.48 5.79
N ARG A 182 -0.10 -6.65 5.16
CA ARG A 182 -1.25 -7.46 4.75
C ARG A 182 -2.07 -7.88 5.98
N ALA A 183 -1.45 -8.34 7.04
CA ALA A 183 -2.14 -8.70 8.28
C ALA A 183 -2.92 -7.52 8.89
N ALA A 184 -2.37 -6.30 8.83
CA ALA A 184 -3.09 -5.11 9.27
C ALA A 184 -4.32 -4.78 8.39
N VAL A 185 -4.23 -5.03 7.09
CA VAL A 185 -5.36 -4.88 6.17
C VAL A 185 -6.43 -5.96 6.44
N ASP A 186 -6.03 -7.21 6.67
CA ASP A 186 -6.95 -8.29 7.01
C ASP A 186 -7.69 -8.01 8.32
N ALA A 187 -6.98 -7.47 9.34
CA ALA A 187 -7.61 -7.01 10.57
C ALA A 187 -8.61 -5.86 10.34
N ALA A 188 -8.32 -4.93 9.42
CA ALA A 188 -9.26 -3.88 9.05
C ALA A 188 -10.50 -4.42 8.30
N ILE A 189 -10.34 -5.46 7.48
CA ILE A 189 -11.45 -6.13 6.80
C ILE A 189 -12.41 -6.76 7.83
N THR A 190 -11.87 -7.40 8.87
CA THR A 190 -12.69 -8.05 9.90
C THR A 190 -13.45 -7.06 10.80
N GLN A 191 -13.03 -5.79 10.85
CA GLN A 191 -13.72 -4.73 11.58
C GLN A 191 -14.93 -4.16 10.82
N LEU A 192 -15.06 -4.45 9.53
CA LEU A 192 -16.25 -4.00 8.78
C LEU A 192 -17.47 -4.78 9.25
N PRO A 193 -18.61 -4.10 9.48
CA PRO A 193 -19.85 -4.80 9.75
C PRO A 193 -20.17 -5.72 8.56
N LEU A 194 -20.57 -6.94 8.87
CA LEU A 194 -21.10 -7.85 7.86
C LEU A 194 -22.23 -7.13 7.14
N SER A 195 -22.12 -7.00 5.83
CA SER A 195 -23.23 -6.45 5.04
C SER A 195 -24.45 -7.33 5.24
N PRO A 196 -25.62 -6.74 5.51
CA PRO A 196 -26.87 -7.49 5.66
C PRO A 196 -27.21 -8.26 4.38
#